data_dffb0e55a1cab61775fe0dcc8e0b1c82
#
_entry.id   dffb0e55a1cab61775fe0dcc8e0b1c82
#
_cell.length_a   1.000
_cell.length_b   1.000
_cell.length_c   1.000
_cell.angle_alpha   90.00
_cell.angle_beta   90.00
_cell.angle_gamma   90.00
#
_symmetry.space_group_name_H-M   'P 1'
#
loop_
_entity.id
_entity.type
_entity.pdbx_description
1 polymer ?
#
loop_
_entity_poly.entity_id
_entity_poly.type
_entity_poly.pdbx_seq_one_letter_code
_entity_poly.pdbx_strand_id
1 'polypeptide(L)'
;MKKLMLLCALVCMAIYTQAQYVAPIQLDKASDPQKVVGEALTKTGVISLSTGVPCLAIGAATLMCANFLPNPMVGYTTSATKANANKDLQLISVEEYNTKLREYTDLTHALEMTGYILTPMGAALTIVGIPLYVHGKKMLQLDIQYTGNGARVALNF
;
A
#
# COMPACT_ATOMS: atom_id res chain seq x y z
N MET A 1 19.89 -3.61 -2.98
CA MET A 1 19.14 -4.35 -1.96
C MET A 1 19.03 -3.62 -0.62
N LYS A 2 20.12 -3.18 0.05
CA LYS A 2 20.06 -2.48 1.36
C LYS A 2 19.16 -1.24 1.38
N LYS A 3 19.18 -0.40 0.32
CA LYS A 3 18.36 0.82 0.23
C LYS A 3 16.86 0.52 0.06
N LEU A 4 16.51 -0.56 -0.63
CA LEU A 4 15.12 -0.96 -0.82
C LEU A 4 14.54 -1.55 0.48
N MET A 5 15.33 -2.37 1.20
CA MET A 5 14.94 -2.86 2.54
C MET A 5 14.73 -1.71 3.52
N LEU A 6 15.56 -0.67 3.46
CA LEU A 6 15.42 0.49 4.33
C LEU A 6 14.15 1.29 4.02
N LEU A 7 13.79 1.40 2.74
CA LEU A 7 12.56 2.05 2.31
C LEU A 7 11.31 1.26 2.77
N CYS A 8 11.32 -0.06 2.58
CA CYS A 8 10.23 -0.93 3.08
C CYS A 8 10.11 -0.87 4.61
N ALA A 9 11.23 -0.87 5.34
CA ALA A 9 11.23 -0.73 6.79
C ALA A 9 10.67 0.62 7.24
N LEU A 10 11.01 1.72 6.56
CA LEU A 10 10.47 3.06 6.83
C LEU A 10 8.95 3.13 6.56
N VAL A 11 8.48 2.53 5.47
CA VAL A 11 7.04 2.47 5.17
C VAL A 11 6.32 1.61 6.22
N CYS A 12 6.86 0.47 6.61
CA CYS A 12 6.29 -0.36 7.68
C CYS A 12 6.28 0.36 9.04
N MET A 13 7.33 1.11 9.38
CA MET A 13 7.36 1.93 10.60
C MET A 13 6.34 3.06 10.56
N ALA A 14 6.15 3.73 9.42
CA ALA A 14 5.14 4.77 9.26
C ALA A 14 3.71 4.20 9.42
N ILE A 15 3.46 3.01 8.92
CA ILE A 15 2.19 2.30 9.10
C ILE A 15 1.99 1.92 10.58
N TYR A 16 3.05 1.43 11.24
CA TYR A 16 3.00 1.02 12.64
C TYR A 16 2.77 2.20 13.59
N THR A 17 3.39 3.35 13.33
CA THR A 17 3.17 4.57 14.12
C THR A 17 1.76 5.12 13.95
N GLN A 18 1.16 5.03 12.76
CA GLN A 18 -0.24 5.41 12.57
C GLN A 18 -1.22 4.47 13.29
N ALA A 19 -0.92 3.17 13.36
CA ALA A 19 -1.75 2.21 14.09
C ALA A 19 -1.75 2.46 15.61
N GLN A 20 -0.68 3.01 16.18
CA GLN A 20 -0.60 3.36 17.60
C GLN A 20 -1.36 4.65 17.96
N TYR A 21 -1.66 5.51 16.99
CA TYR A 21 -2.44 6.74 17.20
C TYR A 21 -3.95 6.50 17.35
N VAL A 22 -4.39 5.25 17.27
CA VAL A 22 -5.76 4.89 17.68
C VAL A 22 -5.81 4.94 19.20
N ALA A 23 -6.13 6.11 19.73
CA ALA A 23 -6.42 6.24 21.15
C ALA A 23 -7.45 5.18 21.55
N PRO A 24 -7.25 4.47 22.65
CA PRO A 24 -8.21 3.49 23.12
C PRO A 24 -9.57 4.18 23.22
N ILE A 25 -10.59 3.56 22.66
CA ILE A 25 -11.97 4.05 22.76
C ILE A 25 -12.29 4.02 24.23
N GLN A 26 -12.28 5.20 24.88
CA GLN A 26 -12.78 5.32 26.24
C GLN A 26 -14.30 5.16 26.15
N LEU A 27 -14.78 3.99 26.53
CA LEU A 27 -16.19 3.74 26.74
C LEU A 27 -16.60 4.55 27.97
N ASP A 28 -17.04 5.77 27.74
CA ASP A 28 -17.74 6.53 28.76
C ASP A 28 -19.07 5.82 29.00
N LYS A 29 -19.32 5.39 30.25
CA LYS A 29 -20.47 4.57 30.66
C LYS A 29 -21.85 5.18 30.33
N ALA A 30 -21.88 6.41 29.82
CA ALA A 30 -23.10 7.16 29.48
C ALA A 30 -23.27 7.34 27.94
N SER A 31 -22.36 6.80 27.12
CA SER A 31 -22.44 7.01 25.66
C SER A 31 -23.43 6.04 25.02
N ASP A 32 -24.25 6.58 24.14
CA ASP A 32 -25.16 5.79 23.30
C ASP A 32 -24.34 4.72 22.55
N PRO A 33 -24.67 3.41 22.70
CA PRO A 33 -23.91 2.32 22.08
C PRO A 33 -23.80 2.47 20.56
N GLN A 34 -24.74 3.12 19.90
CA GLN A 34 -24.67 3.38 18.46
C GLN A 34 -23.58 4.40 18.10
N LYS A 35 -23.39 5.44 18.91
CA LYS A 35 -22.31 6.43 18.72
C LYS A 35 -20.94 5.78 18.89
N VAL A 36 -20.78 4.94 19.90
CA VAL A 36 -19.51 4.23 20.14
C VAL A 36 -19.16 3.32 18.95
N VAL A 37 -20.12 2.55 18.46
CA VAL A 37 -19.93 1.68 17.29
C VAL A 37 -19.66 2.50 16.03
N GLY A 38 -20.40 3.60 15.80
CA GLY A 38 -20.20 4.50 14.67
C GLY A 38 -18.80 5.14 14.66
N GLU A 39 -18.30 5.58 15.82
CA GLU A 39 -16.94 6.11 15.95
C GLU A 39 -15.88 5.03 15.69
N ALA A 40 -16.07 3.84 16.26
CA ALA A 40 -15.15 2.73 16.04
C ALA A 40 -15.04 2.34 14.56
N LEU A 41 -16.18 2.20 13.88
CA LEU A 41 -16.24 1.90 12.46
C LEU A 41 -15.60 3.00 11.60
N THR A 42 -15.88 4.28 11.92
CA THR A 42 -15.31 5.41 11.20
C THR A 42 -13.78 5.44 11.36
N LYS A 43 -13.28 5.30 12.59
CA LYS A 43 -11.84 5.27 12.88
C LYS A 43 -11.15 4.09 12.16
N THR A 44 -11.72 2.89 12.26
CA THR A 44 -11.19 1.70 11.56
C THR A 44 -11.20 1.89 10.04
N GLY A 45 -12.28 2.46 9.50
CA GLY A 45 -12.38 2.77 8.07
C GLY A 45 -11.31 3.77 7.60
N VAL A 46 -11.08 4.85 8.37
CA VAL A 46 -10.02 5.84 8.08
C VAL A 46 -8.64 5.19 8.09
N ILE A 47 -8.34 4.35 9.09
CA ILE A 47 -7.05 3.66 9.19
C ILE A 47 -6.87 2.71 8.00
N SER A 48 -7.88 1.92 7.67
CA SER A 48 -7.84 1.02 6.52
C SER A 48 -7.61 1.76 5.22
N LEU A 49 -8.25 2.91 5.01
CA LEU A 49 -8.07 3.75 3.82
C LEU A 49 -6.70 4.42 3.78
N SER A 50 -6.26 5.00 4.91
CA SER A 50 -4.97 5.68 5.00
C SER A 50 -3.78 4.75 4.79
N THR A 51 -3.95 3.46 5.05
CA THR A 51 -2.94 2.42 4.80
C THR A 51 -3.13 1.76 3.42
N GLY A 52 -4.36 1.45 3.06
CA GLY A 52 -4.70 0.73 1.84
C GLY A 52 -4.38 1.50 0.57
N VAL A 53 -4.74 2.78 0.51
CA VAL A 53 -4.51 3.63 -0.67
C VAL A 53 -3.02 3.81 -0.98
N PRO A 54 -2.13 4.16 -0.03
CA PRO A 54 -0.70 4.22 -0.29
C PRO A 54 -0.09 2.87 -0.67
N CYS A 55 -0.48 1.78 -0.01
CA CYS A 55 0.00 0.43 -0.36
C CYS A 55 -0.36 0.07 -1.80
N LEU A 56 -1.59 0.36 -2.22
CA LEU A 56 -2.04 0.12 -3.59
C LEU A 56 -1.27 0.98 -4.60
N ALA A 57 -1.06 2.26 -4.30
CA ALA A 57 -0.31 3.17 -5.18
C ALA A 57 1.15 2.74 -5.32
N ILE A 58 1.83 2.40 -4.21
CA ILE A 58 3.22 1.93 -4.22
C ILE A 58 3.32 0.59 -4.95
N GLY A 59 2.40 -0.34 -4.67
CA GLY A 59 2.36 -1.65 -5.33
C GLY A 59 2.18 -1.54 -6.84
N ALA A 60 1.25 -0.70 -7.30
CA ALA A 60 1.05 -0.44 -8.73
C ALA A 60 2.28 0.24 -9.36
N ALA A 61 2.88 1.22 -8.68
CA ALA A 61 4.07 1.90 -9.16
C ALA A 61 5.27 0.94 -9.30
N THR A 62 5.48 0.03 -8.33
CA THR A 62 6.57 -0.96 -8.40
C THR A 62 6.37 -1.95 -9.53
N LEU A 63 5.14 -2.40 -9.80
CA LEU A 63 4.83 -3.25 -10.96
C LEU A 63 5.07 -2.51 -12.28
N MET A 64 4.65 -1.25 -12.38
CA MET A 64 4.95 -0.45 -13.57
C MET A 64 6.45 -0.27 -13.75
N CYS A 65 7.20 0.09 -12.70
CA CYS A 65 8.65 0.22 -12.78
C CYS A 65 9.31 -1.08 -13.24
N ALA A 66 8.90 -2.24 -12.73
CA ALA A 66 9.46 -3.53 -13.14
C ALA A 66 9.26 -3.79 -14.64
N ASN A 67 8.07 -3.45 -15.18
CA ASN A 67 7.75 -3.67 -16.59
C ASN A 67 8.40 -2.64 -17.55
N PHE A 68 8.65 -1.42 -17.07
CA PHE A 68 9.23 -0.35 -17.89
C PHE A 68 10.73 -0.15 -17.64
N LEU A 69 11.37 -0.95 -16.79
CA LEU A 69 12.81 -0.86 -16.55
C LEU A 69 13.56 -1.18 -17.87
N PRO A 70 14.33 -0.24 -18.41
CA PRO A 70 15.07 -0.51 -19.63
C PRO A 70 16.09 -1.61 -19.36
N ASN A 71 16.15 -2.60 -20.24
CA ASN A 71 17.16 -3.66 -20.14
C ASN A 71 18.56 -3.05 -20.34
N PRO A 72 19.42 -3.02 -19.31
CA PRO A 72 20.73 -2.40 -19.39
C PRO A 72 21.69 -3.15 -20.33
N MET A 73 21.30 -4.35 -20.78
CA MET A 73 22.13 -5.18 -21.68
C MET A 73 22.03 -4.76 -23.15
N VAL A 74 21.09 -3.88 -23.51
CA VAL A 74 20.88 -3.45 -24.91
C VAL A 74 22.12 -2.78 -25.53
N GLY A 75 22.98 -2.15 -24.72
CA GLY A 75 24.21 -1.48 -25.19
C GLY A 75 25.49 -2.31 -25.05
N TYR A 76 25.44 -3.55 -24.56
CA TYR A 76 26.63 -4.33 -24.26
C TYR A 76 26.70 -5.64 -25.06
N THR A 77 27.91 -6.08 -25.37
CA THR A 77 28.19 -7.39 -26.01
C THR A 77 29.42 -8.01 -25.37
N THR A 78 29.51 -9.34 -25.43
CA THR A 78 30.69 -10.09 -25.02
C THR A 78 31.51 -10.49 -26.24
N SER A 79 32.79 -10.78 -26.04
CA SER A 79 33.68 -11.25 -27.12
C SER A 79 33.18 -12.52 -27.81
N ALA A 80 32.39 -13.34 -27.16
CA ALA A 80 31.79 -14.54 -27.74
C ALA A 80 30.66 -14.23 -28.74
N THR A 81 30.00 -13.07 -28.63
CA THR A 81 28.87 -12.66 -29.48
C THR A 81 29.30 -11.69 -30.59
N LYS A 82 30.58 -11.34 -30.63
CA LYS A 82 31.15 -10.30 -31.51
C LYS A 82 30.97 -10.56 -33.00
N ALA A 83 30.76 -11.80 -33.42
CA ALA A 83 30.66 -12.15 -34.83
C ALA A 83 29.44 -11.51 -35.54
N ASN A 84 28.39 -11.09 -34.81
CA ASN A 84 27.15 -10.53 -35.34
C ASN A 84 26.74 -9.18 -34.74
N ALA A 85 27.60 -8.55 -33.98
CA ALA A 85 27.22 -7.32 -33.24
C ALA A 85 27.44 -6.06 -34.10
N ASN A 86 26.45 -5.17 -34.07
CA ASN A 86 26.55 -3.81 -34.61
C ASN A 86 27.74 -3.06 -33.96
N LYS A 87 28.36 -2.18 -34.72
CA LYS A 87 29.59 -1.44 -34.35
C LYS A 87 29.48 -0.56 -33.11
N ASP A 88 28.25 -0.29 -32.66
CA ASP A 88 27.97 0.63 -31.56
C ASP A 88 27.82 -0.04 -30.18
N LEU A 89 28.07 -1.36 -30.09
CA LEU A 89 27.95 -2.10 -28.82
C LEU A 89 29.27 -2.05 -28.03
N GLN A 90 29.19 -1.69 -26.78
CA GLN A 90 30.35 -1.64 -25.88
C GLN A 90 30.78 -3.06 -25.48
N LEU A 91 32.05 -3.37 -25.70
CA LEU A 91 32.63 -4.68 -25.38
C LEU A 91 32.92 -4.75 -23.88
N ILE A 92 32.33 -5.70 -23.18
CA ILE A 92 32.60 -5.96 -21.75
C ILE A 92 33.02 -7.42 -21.55
N SER A 93 33.65 -7.72 -20.42
CA SER A 93 34.01 -9.09 -20.06
C SER A 93 32.75 -9.93 -19.82
N VAL A 94 32.86 -11.24 -20.01
CA VAL A 94 31.73 -12.17 -19.73
C VAL A 94 31.33 -12.11 -18.24
N GLU A 95 32.28 -11.92 -17.36
CA GLU A 95 32.04 -11.82 -15.91
C GLU A 95 31.29 -10.53 -15.54
N GLU A 96 31.70 -9.41 -16.12
CA GLU A 96 31.01 -8.14 -15.94
C GLU A 96 29.60 -8.16 -16.53
N TYR A 97 29.43 -8.77 -17.70
CA TYR A 97 28.10 -8.96 -18.31
C TYR A 97 27.19 -9.76 -17.41
N ASN A 98 27.64 -10.90 -16.89
CA ASN A 98 26.86 -11.75 -16.00
C ASN A 98 26.53 -11.05 -14.68
N THR A 99 27.43 -10.22 -14.15
CA THR A 99 27.20 -9.46 -12.91
C THR A 99 26.09 -8.42 -13.13
N LYS A 100 26.17 -7.63 -14.19
CA LYS A 100 25.14 -6.64 -14.54
C LYS A 100 23.77 -7.29 -14.82
N LEU A 101 23.76 -8.43 -15.52
CA LEU A 101 22.55 -9.19 -15.79
C LEU A 101 21.90 -9.69 -14.50
N ARG A 102 22.69 -10.22 -13.58
CA ARG A 102 22.21 -10.69 -12.27
C ARG A 102 21.64 -9.53 -11.44
N GLU A 103 22.35 -8.42 -11.34
CA GLU A 103 21.86 -7.23 -10.63
C GLU A 103 20.54 -6.71 -11.18
N TYR A 104 20.38 -6.68 -12.52
CA TYR A 104 19.14 -6.30 -13.17
C TYR A 104 18.00 -7.27 -12.86
N THR A 105 18.26 -8.57 -12.97
CA THR A 105 17.27 -9.61 -12.69
C THR A 105 16.83 -9.60 -11.24
N ASP A 106 17.77 -9.44 -10.30
CA ASP A 106 17.48 -9.35 -8.86
C ASP A 106 16.64 -8.11 -8.54
N LEU A 107 16.95 -6.96 -9.17
CA LEU A 107 16.19 -5.73 -8.99
C LEU A 107 14.77 -5.86 -9.53
N THR A 108 14.63 -6.36 -10.76
CA THR A 108 13.31 -6.55 -11.40
C THR A 108 12.45 -7.51 -10.59
N HIS A 109 13.02 -8.63 -10.17
CA HIS A 109 12.32 -9.62 -9.36
C HIS A 109 11.90 -9.05 -7.99
N ALA A 110 12.75 -8.26 -7.34
CA ALA A 110 12.41 -7.59 -6.08
C ALA A 110 11.25 -6.59 -6.24
N LEU A 111 11.22 -5.83 -7.34
CA LEU A 111 10.13 -4.90 -7.65
C LEU A 111 8.83 -5.64 -7.94
N GLU A 112 8.88 -6.69 -8.74
CA GLU A 112 7.70 -7.52 -9.03
C GLU A 112 7.11 -8.14 -7.77
N MET A 113 7.93 -8.81 -6.95
CA MET A 113 7.47 -9.42 -5.70
C MET A 113 6.86 -8.41 -4.75
N THR A 114 7.47 -7.23 -4.62
CA THR A 114 6.93 -6.13 -3.79
C THR A 114 5.58 -5.68 -4.33
N GLY A 115 5.45 -5.49 -5.63
CA GLY A 115 4.21 -5.07 -6.28
C GLY A 115 3.10 -6.12 -6.16
N TYR A 116 3.41 -7.40 -6.35
CA TYR A 116 2.45 -8.50 -6.21
C TYR A 116 1.94 -8.69 -4.78
N ILE A 117 2.69 -8.28 -3.77
CA ILE A 117 2.26 -8.34 -2.37
C ILE A 117 1.47 -7.08 -1.99
N LEU A 118 1.99 -5.89 -2.30
CA LEU A 118 1.39 -4.63 -1.86
C LEU A 118 0.09 -4.29 -2.60
N THR A 119 -0.02 -4.63 -3.88
CA THR A 119 -1.22 -4.30 -4.66
C THR A 119 -2.48 -5.00 -4.13
N PRO A 120 -2.53 -6.33 -3.97
CA PRO A 120 -3.73 -6.99 -3.45
C PRO A 120 -3.99 -6.63 -1.98
N MET A 121 -2.96 -6.44 -1.17
CA MET A 121 -3.11 -6.03 0.22
C MET A 121 -3.72 -4.62 0.32
N GLY A 122 -3.23 -3.67 -0.47
CA GLY A 122 -3.79 -2.32 -0.55
C GLY A 122 -5.23 -2.31 -1.07
N ALA A 123 -5.52 -3.12 -2.09
CA ALA A 123 -6.88 -3.26 -2.63
C ALA A 123 -7.86 -3.81 -1.58
N ALA A 124 -7.48 -4.88 -0.87
CA ALA A 124 -8.31 -5.48 0.18
C ALA A 124 -8.63 -4.48 1.30
N LEU A 125 -7.61 -3.75 1.79
CA LEU A 125 -7.79 -2.72 2.83
C LEU A 125 -8.68 -1.58 2.35
N THR A 126 -8.58 -1.17 1.09
CA THR A 126 -9.41 -0.10 0.52
C THR A 126 -10.86 -0.56 0.37
N ILE A 127 -11.09 -1.76 -0.15
CA ILE A 127 -12.44 -2.34 -0.33
C ILE A 127 -13.16 -2.48 1.02
N VAL A 128 -12.47 -2.88 2.07
CA VAL A 128 -13.04 -3.00 3.43
C VAL A 128 -13.19 -1.62 4.09
N GLY A 129 -12.22 -0.73 3.91
CA GLY A 129 -12.18 0.58 4.54
C GLY A 129 -13.32 1.51 4.12
N ILE A 130 -13.70 1.49 2.83
CA ILE A 130 -14.78 2.35 2.30
C ILE A 130 -16.14 2.06 2.98
N PRO A 131 -16.65 0.81 3.01
CA PRO A 131 -17.91 0.51 3.68
C PRO A 131 -17.88 0.82 5.17
N LEU A 132 -16.78 0.51 5.86
CA LEU A 132 -16.64 0.79 7.29
C LEU A 132 -16.73 2.30 7.57
N TYR A 133 -16.05 3.12 6.79
CA TYR A 133 -16.09 4.57 6.91
C TYR A 133 -17.50 5.13 6.64
N VAL A 134 -18.13 4.69 5.56
CA VAL A 134 -19.47 5.16 5.17
C VAL A 134 -20.53 4.74 6.20
N HIS A 135 -20.50 3.49 6.66
CA HIS A 135 -21.43 3.00 7.68
C HIS A 135 -21.22 3.70 9.02
N GLY A 136 -19.97 3.87 9.45
CA GLY A 136 -19.64 4.57 10.66
C GLY A 136 -20.17 6.01 10.67
N LYS A 137 -19.96 6.75 9.56
CA LYS A 137 -20.53 8.10 9.40
C LYS A 137 -22.06 8.11 9.43
N LYS A 138 -22.72 7.18 8.76
CA LYS A 138 -24.19 7.10 8.82
C LYS A 138 -24.72 6.83 10.22
N MET A 139 -24.05 6.00 11.01
CA MET A 139 -24.43 5.75 12.41
C MET A 139 -24.25 6.99 13.29
N LEU A 140 -23.21 7.80 13.04
CA LEU A 140 -22.98 9.05 13.77
C LEU A 140 -24.00 10.15 13.43
N GLN A 141 -24.60 10.09 12.24
CA GLN A 141 -25.63 11.04 11.81
C GLN A 141 -27.04 10.70 12.33
N LEU A 142 -27.26 9.45 12.75
CA LEU A 142 -28.51 8.98 13.33
C LEU A 142 -28.49 9.26 14.84
N ASP A 143 -29.12 10.34 15.29
CA ASP A 143 -29.34 10.61 16.70
C ASP A 143 -30.72 10.04 17.11
N ILE A 144 -30.71 8.91 17.80
CA ILE A 144 -31.94 8.29 18.32
C ILE A 144 -32.10 8.74 19.75
N GLN A 145 -32.96 9.72 19.96
CA GLN A 145 -33.33 10.16 21.31
C GLN A 145 -34.52 9.32 21.82
N TYR A 146 -34.26 8.51 22.84
CA TYR A 146 -35.31 7.81 23.57
C TYR A 146 -36.00 8.82 24.52
N THR A 147 -37.18 9.27 24.18
CA THR A 147 -38.07 9.97 25.09
C THR A 147 -39.02 8.96 25.71
N GLY A 148 -39.32 9.08 27.00
CA GLY A 148 -40.09 8.10 27.81
C GLY A 148 -41.42 7.63 27.19
N ASN A 149 -41.92 8.25 26.13
CA ASN A 149 -43.13 7.90 25.38
C ASN A 149 -42.86 7.52 23.89
N GLY A 150 -41.63 7.25 23.52
CA GLY A 150 -41.26 6.88 22.14
C GLY A 150 -39.85 7.24 21.76
N ALA A 151 -39.40 6.82 20.55
CA ALA A 151 -38.10 7.15 19.99
C ALA A 151 -38.24 8.26 18.95
N ARG A 152 -37.46 9.35 19.07
CA ARG A 152 -37.29 10.37 18.04
C ARG A 152 -36.00 10.08 17.26
N VAL A 153 -36.08 10.00 15.95
CA VAL A 153 -34.92 9.90 15.06
C VAL A 153 -34.66 11.31 14.52
N ALA A 154 -33.52 11.90 14.87
CA ALA A 154 -33.03 13.14 14.30
C ALA A 154 -31.90 12.84 13.33
N LEU A 155 -32.00 13.33 12.10
CA LEU A 155 -30.92 13.31 11.11
C LEU A 155 -30.20 14.66 11.22
N ASN A 156 -28.93 14.63 11.66
CA ASN A 156 -28.05 15.79 11.58
C ASN A 156 -27.35 15.75 10.19
N PHE A 157 -27.68 16.74 9.37
CA PHE A 157 -27.05 16.94 8.05
C PHE A 157 -25.79 17.79 8.18
#